data_dbaa182e721ae99bf293966ed582c356
#
_entry.id   dbaa182e721ae99bf293966ed582c356
#
_cell.length_a   1.000
_cell.length_b   1.000
_cell.length_c   1.000
_cell.angle_alpha   90.00
_cell.angle_beta   90.00
_cell.angle_gamma   90.00
#
_symmetry.space_group_name_H-M   'P 1'
#
loop_
_entity.id
_entity.type
_entity.pdbx_description
1 polymer ?
#
loop_
_entity_poly.entity_id
_entity_poly.type
_entity_poly.pdbx_seq_one_letter_code
_entity_poly.pdbx_strand_id
1 'polypeptide(L)'
;FIIVNKQVISESIAICKYLENKFPAHNLMGKTALEKAKIEMMRRKVEFDGLQAVGEAFRNSVKAFKGRAIAGPVSIPQISDLVKRGRLRTELFFDFLNKILGKNKFIAGNRFTVADIDAYVVLSFSKWIKIDGTHKRKHIDNWAKKLEKRSSFKKYYNLLNNN
;
A
#
# COMPACT_ATOMS: atom_id res chain seq x y z
N PHE A 1 -9.27 -5.75 -12.74
CA PHE A 1 -10.13 -6.94 -12.60
C PHE A 1 -9.48 -8.20 -13.16
N ILE A 2 -10.00 -9.37 -12.77
CA ILE A 2 -9.72 -10.66 -13.41
C ILE A 2 -11.04 -11.29 -13.87
N ILE A 3 -10.97 -12.19 -14.85
CA ILE A 3 -12.15 -12.94 -15.32
C ILE A 3 -11.91 -14.42 -14.99
N VAL A 4 -12.86 -15.03 -14.31
CA VAL A 4 -12.82 -16.44 -13.91
C VAL A 4 -14.17 -17.07 -14.27
N ASN A 5 -14.16 -18.08 -15.13
CA ASN A 5 -15.39 -18.76 -15.57
C ASN A 5 -16.50 -17.76 -16.03
N LYS A 6 -16.11 -16.77 -16.81
CA LYS A 6 -16.98 -15.68 -17.31
C LYS A 6 -17.48 -14.71 -16.22
N GLN A 7 -17.02 -14.82 -14.97
CA GLN A 7 -17.35 -13.90 -13.89
C GLN A 7 -16.22 -12.90 -13.69
N VAL A 8 -16.57 -11.62 -13.53
CA VAL A 8 -15.62 -10.54 -13.25
C VAL A 8 -15.42 -10.43 -11.75
N ILE A 9 -14.16 -10.44 -11.31
CA ILE A 9 -13.76 -10.11 -9.95
C ILE A 9 -12.97 -8.80 -10.01
N SER A 10 -13.50 -7.75 -9.41
CA SER A 10 -12.85 -6.47 -9.23
C SER A 10 -12.35 -6.33 -7.77
N GLU A 11 -11.73 -5.20 -7.45
CA GLU A 11 -11.10 -4.89 -6.16
C GLU A 11 -9.88 -5.75 -5.85
N SER A 12 -8.74 -5.09 -5.65
CA SER A 12 -7.44 -5.74 -5.42
C SER A 12 -7.47 -6.75 -4.27
N ILE A 13 -8.22 -6.45 -3.20
CA ILE A 13 -8.34 -7.33 -2.03
C ILE A 13 -9.10 -8.61 -2.39
N ALA A 14 -10.19 -8.50 -3.17
CA ALA A 14 -10.97 -9.66 -3.61
C ALA A 14 -10.14 -10.55 -4.54
N ILE A 15 -9.41 -9.93 -5.47
CA ILE A 15 -8.49 -10.62 -6.38
C ILE A 15 -7.39 -11.35 -5.59
N CYS A 16 -6.76 -10.69 -4.62
CA CYS A 16 -5.74 -11.31 -3.78
C CYS A 16 -6.29 -12.51 -2.98
N LYS A 17 -7.50 -12.40 -2.42
CA LYS A 17 -8.16 -13.52 -1.71
C LYS A 17 -8.44 -14.69 -2.66
N TYR A 18 -8.91 -14.42 -3.86
CA TYR A 18 -9.12 -15.46 -4.86
C TYR A 18 -7.80 -16.17 -5.22
N LEU A 19 -6.74 -15.39 -5.50
CA LEU A 19 -5.43 -15.93 -5.85
C LEU A 19 -4.79 -16.74 -4.71
N GLU A 20 -4.93 -16.28 -3.46
CA GLU A 20 -4.44 -17.02 -2.29
C GLU A 20 -5.11 -18.39 -2.14
N ASN A 21 -6.44 -18.46 -2.36
CA ASN A 21 -7.15 -19.75 -2.33
C ASN A 21 -6.79 -20.63 -3.53
N LYS A 22 -6.58 -20.05 -4.70
CA LYS A 22 -6.20 -20.80 -5.91
C LYS A 22 -4.76 -21.32 -5.86
N PHE A 23 -3.85 -20.56 -5.22
CA PHE A 23 -2.41 -20.84 -5.15
C PHE A 23 -1.88 -20.75 -3.71
N PRO A 24 -2.29 -21.66 -2.80
CA PRO A 24 -2.06 -21.56 -1.36
C PRO A 24 -0.59 -21.75 -0.94
N ALA A 25 0.28 -22.19 -1.85
CA ALA A 25 1.69 -22.49 -1.55
C ALA A 25 2.48 -21.29 -0.98
N HIS A 26 2.14 -20.06 -1.39
CA HIS A 26 2.85 -18.86 -0.94
C HIS A 26 2.36 -18.32 0.40
N ASN A 27 1.10 -18.59 0.75
CA ASN A 27 0.50 -18.26 2.05
C ASN A 27 0.75 -16.82 2.51
N LEU A 28 0.48 -15.85 1.63
CA LEU A 28 0.70 -14.43 1.93
C LEU A 28 -0.37 -13.84 2.86
N MET A 29 -1.54 -14.45 2.96
CA MET A 29 -2.68 -13.98 3.74
C MET A 29 -2.91 -14.72 5.07
N GLY A 30 -2.04 -15.68 5.42
CA GLY A 30 -2.10 -16.40 6.70
C GLY A 30 -2.74 -17.78 6.64
N LYS A 31 -2.24 -18.69 7.49
CA LYS A 31 -2.75 -20.06 7.61
C LYS A 31 -3.84 -20.18 8.68
N THR A 32 -3.52 -19.74 9.90
CA THR A 32 -4.44 -19.83 11.03
C THR A 32 -5.41 -18.63 11.07
N ALA A 33 -6.53 -18.78 11.75
CA ALA A 33 -7.49 -17.69 11.94
C ALA A 33 -6.85 -16.45 12.58
N LEU A 34 -6.00 -16.66 13.61
CA LEU A 34 -5.29 -15.56 14.28
C LEU A 34 -4.29 -14.87 13.34
N GLU A 35 -3.55 -15.63 12.54
CA GLU A 35 -2.59 -15.07 11.58
C GLU A 35 -3.32 -14.26 10.50
N LYS A 36 -4.40 -14.79 9.94
CA LYS A 36 -5.26 -14.09 8.98
C LYS A 36 -5.79 -12.77 9.54
N ALA A 37 -6.29 -12.80 10.78
CA ALA A 37 -6.80 -11.61 11.45
C ALA A 37 -5.72 -10.55 11.66
N LYS A 38 -4.51 -10.93 12.11
CA LYS A 38 -3.39 -10.00 12.30
C LYS A 38 -2.93 -9.37 10.98
N ILE A 39 -2.83 -10.15 9.91
CA ILE A 39 -2.46 -9.65 8.58
C ILE A 39 -3.52 -8.67 8.08
N GLU A 40 -4.80 -9.04 8.16
CA GLU A 40 -5.89 -8.16 7.71
C GLU A 40 -5.97 -6.87 8.55
N MET A 41 -5.78 -6.94 9.87
CA MET A 41 -5.69 -5.76 10.73
C MET A 41 -4.60 -4.79 10.25
N MET A 42 -3.42 -5.29 9.91
CA MET A 42 -2.33 -4.44 9.39
C MET A 42 -2.65 -3.90 8.00
N ARG A 43 -3.26 -4.69 7.13
CA ARG A 43 -3.71 -4.23 5.81
C ARG A 43 -4.70 -3.07 5.91
N ARG A 44 -5.69 -3.16 6.82
CA ARG A 44 -6.65 -2.06 7.07
C ARG A 44 -5.95 -0.78 7.55
N LYS A 45 -4.95 -0.91 8.45
CA LYS A 45 -4.15 0.24 8.86
C LYS A 45 -3.36 0.85 7.70
N VAL A 46 -2.73 0.03 6.89
CA VAL A 46 -2.01 0.50 5.69
C VAL A 46 -2.95 1.22 4.73
N GLU A 47 -4.14 0.69 4.51
CA GLU A 47 -5.13 1.27 3.62
C GLU A 47 -5.67 2.60 4.14
N PHE A 48 -6.19 2.62 5.39
CA PHE A 48 -6.86 3.80 5.93
C PHE A 48 -5.87 4.90 6.34
N ASP A 49 -4.76 4.54 6.99
CA ASP A 49 -3.82 5.53 7.53
C ASP A 49 -2.73 5.91 6.52
N GLY A 50 -2.38 5.01 5.59
CA GLY A 50 -1.34 5.20 4.58
C GLY A 50 -1.90 5.55 3.19
N LEU A 51 -2.53 4.57 2.52
CA LEU A 51 -2.93 4.72 1.12
C LEU A 51 -3.94 5.84 0.91
N GLN A 52 -4.97 5.91 1.76
CA GLN A 52 -5.96 6.99 1.68
C GLN A 52 -5.34 8.36 1.98
N ALA A 53 -4.39 8.45 2.90
CA ALA A 53 -3.70 9.70 3.21
C ALA A 53 -2.88 10.20 2.02
N VAL A 54 -2.10 9.33 1.38
CA VAL A 54 -1.37 9.66 0.16
C VAL A 54 -2.32 10.04 -0.97
N GLY A 55 -3.38 9.24 -1.18
CA GLY A 55 -4.40 9.49 -2.21
C GLY A 55 -5.11 10.82 -2.01
N GLU A 56 -5.45 11.16 -0.77
CA GLU A 56 -6.06 12.44 -0.40
C GLU A 56 -5.17 13.62 -0.79
N ALA A 57 -3.88 13.59 -0.40
CA ALA A 57 -2.95 14.65 -0.73
C ALA A 57 -2.70 14.73 -2.25
N PHE A 58 -2.49 13.59 -2.92
CA PHE A 58 -2.19 13.53 -4.34
C PHE A 58 -3.33 14.06 -5.20
N ARG A 59 -4.54 13.52 -5.02
CA ARG A 59 -5.68 13.88 -5.85
C ARG A 59 -6.14 15.33 -5.65
N ASN A 60 -5.88 15.91 -4.48
CA ASN A 60 -6.22 17.31 -4.19
C ASN A 60 -5.11 18.29 -4.59
N SER A 61 -3.88 17.84 -4.94
CA SER A 61 -2.77 18.73 -5.32
C SER A 61 -2.45 18.74 -6.81
N VAL A 62 -2.72 17.67 -7.54
CA VAL A 62 -2.28 17.50 -8.93
C VAL A 62 -3.32 18.09 -9.89
N LYS A 63 -2.91 19.00 -10.77
CA LYS A 63 -3.79 19.71 -11.73
C LYS A 63 -4.63 18.77 -12.60
N ALA A 64 -4.07 17.62 -12.99
CA ALA A 64 -4.78 16.61 -13.80
C ALA A 64 -6.07 16.06 -13.15
N PHE A 65 -6.20 16.23 -11.83
CA PHE A 65 -7.40 15.82 -11.07
C PHE A 65 -8.35 16.99 -10.74
N LYS A 66 -8.18 18.16 -11.37
CA LYS A 66 -9.14 19.26 -11.21
C LYS A 66 -10.55 18.79 -11.62
N GLY A 67 -11.52 18.97 -10.71
CA GLY A 67 -12.90 18.49 -10.89
C GLY A 67 -13.05 16.96 -10.74
N ARG A 68 -11.97 16.23 -10.42
CA ARG A 68 -11.95 14.75 -10.25
C ARG A 68 -11.17 14.34 -9.01
N ALA A 69 -11.29 15.11 -7.92
CA ALA A 69 -10.62 14.81 -6.65
C ALA A 69 -11.02 13.43 -6.10
N ILE A 70 -12.24 12.99 -6.38
CA ILE A 70 -12.69 11.61 -6.14
C ILE A 70 -13.04 10.99 -7.50
N ALA A 71 -12.68 9.73 -7.71
CA ALA A 71 -13.06 8.98 -8.91
C ALA A 71 -14.57 8.69 -8.89
N GLY A 72 -15.24 8.91 -10.02
CA GLY A 72 -16.69 8.67 -10.12
C GLY A 72 -17.32 9.50 -11.25
N PRO A 73 -18.63 9.35 -11.46
CA PRO A 73 -19.36 10.02 -12.54
C PRO A 73 -19.63 11.50 -12.26
N VAL A 74 -19.50 11.94 -11.00
CA VAL A 74 -19.78 13.32 -10.57
C VAL A 74 -18.49 14.10 -10.43
N SER A 75 -18.48 15.36 -10.89
CA SER A 75 -17.34 16.25 -10.72
C SER A 75 -17.21 16.68 -9.27
N ILE A 76 -16.08 16.36 -8.65
CA ILE A 76 -15.76 16.71 -7.27
C ILE A 76 -14.55 17.64 -7.27
N PRO A 77 -14.68 18.87 -6.74
CA PRO A 77 -13.59 19.83 -6.72
C PRO A 77 -12.48 19.43 -5.76
N GLN A 78 -11.27 19.90 -6.04
CA GLN A 78 -10.12 19.77 -5.15
C GLN A 78 -10.26 20.73 -3.94
N ILE A 79 -9.79 20.27 -2.77
CA ILE A 79 -9.80 21.00 -1.50
C ILE A 79 -8.38 21.09 -0.97
N SER A 80 -7.81 22.31 -0.89
CA SER A 80 -6.42 22.54 -0.50
C SER A 80 -6.06 22.04 0.90
N ASP A 81 -6.99 22.12 1.85
CA ASP A 81 -6.74 21.66 3.22
C ASP A 81 -6.65 20.13 3.33
N LEU A 82 -7.25 19.40 2.38
CA LEU A 82 -7.06 17.95 2.29
C LEU A 82 -5.64 17.58 1.87
N VAL A 83 -4.95 18.45 1.13
CA VAL A 83 -3.52 18.25 0.80
C VAL A 83 -2.68 18.30 2.08
N LYS A 84 -2.89 19.30 2.92
CA LYS A 84 -2.16 19.45 4.19
C LYS A 84 -2.44 18.27 5.12
N ARG A 85 -3.72 17.94 5.30
CA ARG A 85 -4.17 16.83 6.15
C ARG A 85 -3.61 15.49 5.66
N GLY A 86 -3.70 15.21 4.36
CA GLY A 86 -3.20 13.98 3.77
C GLY A 86 -1.68 13.84 3.94
N ARG A 87 -0.92 14.92 3.74
CA ARG A 87 0.54 14.92 3.98
C ARG A 87 0.87 14.64 5.44
N LEU A 88 0.20 15.32 6.40
CA LEU A 88 0.40 15.07 7.83
C LEU A 88 0.10 13.60 8.19
N ARG A 89 -1.04 13.08 7.73
CA ARG A 89 -1.42 11.68 7.97
C ARG A 89 -0.39 10.69 7.39
N THR A 90 0.16 11.00 6.22
CA THR A 90 1.21 10.16 5.60
C THR A 90 2.47 10.11 6.46
N GLU A 91 2.92 11.24 7.02
CA GLU A 91 4.07 11.27 7.93
C GLU A 91 3.80 10.46 9.21
N LEU A 92 2.62 10.65 9.83
CA LEU A 92 2.21 9.89 11.02
C LEU A 92 2.13 8.38 10.74
N PHE A 93 1.66 7.99 9.56
CA PHE A 93 1.67 6.59 9.14
C PHE A 93 3.09 6.03 9.04
N PHE A 94 4.04 6.77 8.47
CA PHE A 94 5.42 6.31 8.39
C PHE A 94 6.09 6.25 9.76
N ASP A 95 5.78 7.13 10.69
CA ASP A 95 6.27 7.05 12.06
C ASP A 95 5.74 5.79 12.76
N PHE A 96 4.46 5.49 12.60
CA PHE A 96 3.85 4.24 13.06
C PHE A 96 4.53 3.02 12.42
N LEU A 97 4.71 3.02 11.09
CA LEU A 97 5.34 1.92 10.35
C LEU A 97 6.78 1.69 10.82
N ASN A 98 7.57 2.76 11.00
CA ASN A 98 8.93 2.67 11.50
C ASN A 98 9.01 2.06 12.91
N LYS A 99 8.05 2.39 13.80
CA LYS A 99 7.95 1.82 15.15
C LYS A 99 7.62 0.31 15.10
N ILE A 100 6.71 -0.11 14.23
CA ILE A 100 6.36 -1.52 14.03
C ILE A 100 7.56 -2.32 13.51
N LEU A 101 8.24 -1.81 12.48
CA LEU A 101 9.41 -2.45 11.87
C LEU A 101 10.65 -2.45 12.77
N GLY A 102 10.68 -1.59 13.79
CA GLY A 102 11.69 -1.64 14.84
C GLY A 102 11.52 -2.83 15.79
N LYS A 103 10.33 -3.42 15.85
CA LYS A 103 10.00 -4.56 16.72
C LYS A 103 9.80 -5.87 15.95
N ASN A 104 9.52 -5.80 14.66
CA ASN A 104 9.19 -6.94 13.82
C ASN A 104 10.02 -6.95 12.56
N LYS A 105 10.26 -8.15 12.03
CA LYS A 105 10.98 -8.33 10.76
C LYS A 105 10.18 -7.84 9.55
N PHE A 106 8.85 -7.89 9.65
CA PHE A 106 7.86 -7.48 8.65
C PHE A 106 6.63 -6.87 9.35
N ILE A 107 5.75 -6.23 8.61
CA ILE A 107 4.65 -5.42 9.14
C ILE A 107 3.68 -6.22 10.01
N ALA A 108 3.34 -7.44 9.59
CA ALA A 108 2.43 -8.31 10.33
C ALA A 108 3.14 -9.33 11.24
N GLY A 109 4.47 -9.21 11.44
CA GLY A 109 5.25 -10.10 12.30
C GLY A 109 6.58 -10.57 11.68
N ASN A 110 6.87 -11.86 11.74
CA ASN A 110 8.21 -12.38 11.41
C ASN A 110 8.37 -12.87 9.95
N ARG A 111 7.30 -12.90 9.16
CA ARG A 111 7.33 -13.33 7.77
C ARG A 111 6.72 -12.29 6.83
N PHE A 112 7.16 -12.31 5.57
CA PHE A 112 6.61 -11.50 4.50
C PHE A 112 5.17 -11.90 4.19
N THR A 113 4.28 -10.90 4.07
CA THR A 113 2.85 -11.06 3.84
C THR A 113 2.34 -10.02 2.83
N VAL A 114 1.08 -10.12 2.44
CA VAL A 114 0.43 -9.12 1.59
C VAL A 114 0.42 -7.72 2.22
N ALA A 115 0.43 -7.61 3.55
CA ALA A 115 0.51 -6.31 4.24
C ALA A 115 1.83 -5.55 3.93
N ASP A 116 2.93 -6.29 3.71
CA ASP A 116 4.20 -5.69 3.28
C ASP A 116 4.13 -5.17 1.85
N ILE A 117 3.41 -5.85 0.96
CA ILE A 117 3.17 -5.39 -0.41
C ILE A 117 2.36 -4.10 -0.38
N ASP A 118 1.24 -4.08 0.34
CA ASP A 118 0.37 -2.92 0.44
C ASP A 118 1.12 -1.69 0.99
N ALA A 119 1.93 -1.87 2.03
CA ALA A 119 2.70 -0.75 2.61
C ALA A 119 3.86 -0.29 1.71
N TYR A 120 4.48 -1.19 0.95
CA TYR A 120 5.49 -0.79 -0.03
C TYR A 120 4.88 0.04 -1.17
N VAL A 121 3.66 -0.24 -1.58
CA VAL A 121 2.90 0.61 -2.53
C VAL A 121 2.70 2.01 -1.95
N VAL A 122 2.32 2.13 -0.66
CA VAL A 122 2.20 3.44 0.01
C VAL A 122 3.54 4.18 0.01
N LEU A 123 4.64 3.49 0.32
CA LEU A 123 5.99 4.07 0.29
C LEU A 123 6.37 4.57 -1.12
N SER A 124 5.98 3.83 -2.16
CA SER A 124 6.23 4.23 -3.54
C SER A 124 5.39 5.46 -3.94
N PHE A 125 4.11 5.45 -3.59
CA PHE A 125 3.17 6.52 -3.94
C PHE A 125 3.40 7.81 -3.16
N SER A 126 3.96 7.75 -1.95
CA SER A 126 4.29 8.95 -1.18
C SER A 126 5.28 9.88 -1.88
N LYS A 127 6.10 9.34 -2.79
CA LYS A 127 7.01 10.15 -3.63
C LYS A 127 6.26 11.12 -4.55
N TRP A 128 5.04 10.76 -5.00
CA TRP A 128 4.21 11.65 -5.83
C TRP A 128 3.74 12.91 -5.08
N ILE A 129 3.65 12.83 -3.77
CA ILE A 129 3.36 13.97 -2.91
C ILE A 129 4.64 14.54 -2.26
N LYS A 130 5.83 14.19 -2.79
CA LYS A 130 7.13 14.65 -2.32
C LYS A 130 7.39 14.34 -0.84
N ILE A 131 7.00 13.16 -0.39
CA ILE A 131 7.32 12.61 0.92
C ILE A 131 8.20 11.38 0.72
N ASP A 132 9.39 11.40 1.32
CA ASP A 132 10.27 10.23 1.41
C ASP A 132 10.03 9.54 2.75
N GLY A 133 9.30 8.44 2.74
CA GLY A 133 8.99 7.68 3.93
C GLY A 133 10.19 7.01 4.60
N THR A 134 11.35 6.93 3.91
CA THR A 134 12.60 6.39 4.48
C THR A 134 13.41 7.45 5.21
N HIS A 135 13.20 8.74 4.91
CA HIS A 135 13.96 9.84 5.49
C HIS A 135 13.85 9.83 7.02
N LYS A 136 15.00 9.75 7.71
CA LYS A 136 15.11 9.63 9.19
C LYS A 136 14.38 8.39 9.79
N ARG A 137 14.01 7.38 8.98
CA ARG A 137 13.29 6.17 9.41
C ARG A 137 14.04 4.91 9.00
N LYS A 138 15.13 4.62 9.71
CA LYS A 138 16.07 3.51 9.39
C LYS A 138 15.41 2.13 9.30
N HIS A 139 14.33 1.89 10.05
CA HIS A 139 13.67 0.58 10.01
C HIS A 139 12.86 0.40 8.73
N ILE A 140 12.22 1.47 8.22
CA ILE A 140 11.55 1.47 6.91
C ILE A 140 12.60 1.30 5.81
N ASP A 141 13.70 2.04 5.83
CA ASP A 141 14.76 1.95 4.82
C ASP A 141 15.33 0.51 4.74
N ASN A 142 15.68 -0.08 5.88
CA ASN A 142 16.17 -1.45 5.93
C ASN A 142 15.14 -2.48 5.42
N TRP A 143 13.88 -2.31 5.79
CA TRP A 143 12.78 -3.17 5.33
C TRP A 143 12.56 -3.02 3.82
N ALA A 144 12.50 -1.81 3.28
CA ALA A 144 12.34 -1.55 1.84
C ALA A 144 13.48 -2.20 1.03
N LYS A 145 14.75 -1.95 1.39
CA LYS A 145 15.92 -2.57 0.76
C LYS A 145 15.87 -4.11 0.78
N LYS A 146 15.30 -4.69 1.84
CA LYS A 146 15.12 -6.14 1.92
C LYS A 146 14.04 -6.64 0.98
N LEU A 147 12.92 -5.92 0.81
CA LEU A 147 11.87 -6.27 -0.13
C LEU A 147 12.36 -6.17 -1.58
N GLU A 148 13.10 -5.13 -1.91
CA GLU A 148 13.65 -4.87 -3.25
C GLU A 148 14.60 -5.98 -3.75
N LYS A 149 15.20 -6.74 -2.83
CA LYS A 149 16.01 -7.92 -3.19
C LYS A 149 15.19 -9.12 -3.68
N ARG A 150 13.87 -9.15 -3.43
CA ARG A 150 13.00 -10.24 -3.87
C ARG A 150 12.79 -10.21 -5.39
N SER A 151 12.75 -11.38 -6.02
CA SER A 151 12.59 -11.49 -7.48
C SER A 151 11.33 -10.81 -8.01
N SER A 152 10.21 -10.91 -7.26
CA SER A 152 8.95 -10.25 -7.62
C SER A 152 9.05 -8.71 -7.63
N PHE A 153 9.81 -8.13 -6.69
CA PHE A 153 10.05 -6.68 -6.64
C PHE A 153 10.99 -6.23 -7.76
N LYS A 154 12.05 -6.99 -8.04
CA LYS A 154 12.96 -6.70 -9.18
C LYS A 154 12.19 -6.73 -10.50
N LYS A 155 11.33 -7.72 -10.71
CA LYS A 155 10.47 -7.81 -11.90
C LYS A 155 9.54 -6.60 -12.03
N TYR A 156 8.94 -6.16 -10.94
CA TYR A 156 8.08 -4.96 -10.90
C TYR A 156 8.83 -3.69 -11.28
N TYR A 157 10.03 -3.47 -10.74
CA TYR A 157 10.88 -2.32 -11.12
C TYR A 157 11.25 -2.33 -12.58
N ASN A 158 11.61 -3.48 -13.14
CA ASN A 158 11.94 -3.59 -14.56
C ASN A 158 10.75 -3.24 -15.47
N LEU A 159 9.52 -3.62 -15.07
CA LEU A 159 8.31 -3.25 -15.79
C LEU A 159 8.02 -1.74 -15.75
N LEU A 160 8.33 -1.06 -14.66
CA LEU A 160 8.13 0.39 -14.53
C LEU A 160 9.15 1.22 -15.31
N ASN A 161 10.39 0.71 -15.45
CA ASN A 161 11.46 1.44 -16.08
C ASN A 161 11.60 1.16 -17.59
N ASN A 162 10.88 0.16 -18.12
CA ASN A 162 10.89 -0.23 -19.54
C ASN A 162 9.64 0.28 -20.30
N ASN A 163 8.81 1.12 -19.71
CA ASN A 163 7.69 1.84 -20.29
C ASN A 163 7.90 3.36 -20.14
#